data_bd79e7fbd4d8703191aa30b9d2294b3f
#
_entry.id   bd79e7fbd4d8703191aa30b9d2294b3f
#
_cell.length_a   1.000
_cell.length_b   1.000
_cell.length_c   1.000
_cell.angle_alpha   90.00
_cell.angle_beta   90.00
_cell.angle_gamma   90.00
#
_symmetry.space_group_name_H-M   'P 1'
#
loop_
_entity.id
_entity.type
_entity.pdbx_description
1 polymer ?
#
loop_
_entity_poly.entity_id
_entity_poly.type
_entity_poly.pdbx_seq_one_letter_code
_entity_poly.pdbx_strand_id
1 'polypeptide(L)'
;QNAVNPNTETFREFPEYVAKELDPAKHKKVAMFCTGGIRCEKSTAYMREQGFEEVYHLEGGILKYLEEIPVSDSMWQGDCFVFVFFVSVNHNLEKGNYEQCFACRMPITIDDMQSPAYIKGESCPHCIDKATDEQKARFREREHQMQLAKKRGEAHIGSDVIDVIEKRKAAKIEARRQAEAA
;
A
#
# COMPACT_ATOMS: atom_id res chain seq x y z
N GLN A 1 -18.49 -10.79 -1.68
CA GLN A 1 -18.99 -11.72 -2.71
C GLN A 1 -19.39 -10.95 -3.97
N ASN A 2 -19.22 -11.56 -5.15
CA ASN A 2 -19.63 -11.01 -6.46
C ASN A 2 -18.99 -9.67 -6.88
N ALA A 3 -17.93 -9.24 -6.23
CA ALA A 3 -17.17 -8.07 -6.66
C ALA A 3 -16.28 -8.40 -7.86
N VAL A 4 -16.21 -7.50 -8.82
CA VAL A 4 -15.34 -7.62 -9.99
C VAL A 4 -14.02 -6.89 -9.68
N ASN A 5 -12.90 -7.61 -9.84
CA ASN A 5 -11.59 -6.98 -9.77
C ASN A 5 -11.24 -6.41 -11.15
N PRO A 6 -10.98 -5.10 -11.27
CA PRO A 6 -10.57 -4.52 -12.55
C PRO A 6 -9.17 -4.95 -13.03
N ASN A 7 -8.40 -5.67 -12.20
CA ASN A 7 -7.05 -6.15 -12.49
C ASN A 7 -6.08 -5.04 -12.96
N THR A 8 -6.25 -3.84 -12.45
CA THR A 8 -5.34 -2.72 -12.71
C THR A 8 -4.15 -2.76 -11.76
N GLU A 9 -2.94 -2.58 -12.27
CA GLU A 9 -1.73 -2.47 -11.44
C GLU A 9 -1.69 -1.11 -10.73
N THR A 10 -2.16 -0.07 -11.39
CA THR A 10 -2.22 1.29 -10.85
C THR A 10 -3.62 1.90 -11.05
N PHE A 11 -3.96 2.85 -10.18
CA PHE A 11 -5.21 3.60 -10.31
C PHE A 11 -5.31 4.42 -11.62
N ARG A 12 -4.19 4.70 -12.26
CA ARG A 12 -4.14 5.43 -13.54
C ARG A 12 -4.70 4.64 -14.71
N GLU A 13 -4.78 3.32 -14.60
CA GLU A 13 -5.32 2.42 -15.62
C GLU A 13 -6.86 2.30 -15.54
N PHE A 14 -7.47 2.84 -14.47
CA PHE A 14 -8.92 2.76 -14.29
C PHE A 14 -9.73 3.37 -15.46
N PRO A 15 -9.36 4.52 -16.05
CA PRO A 15 -10.03 5.05 -17.24
C PRO A 15 -10.01 4.09 -18.43
N GLU A 16 -8.89 3.43 -18.68
CA GLU A 16 -8.76 2.45 -19.75
C GLU A 16 -9.65 1.23 -19.51
N TYR A 17 -9.65 0.71 -18.27
CA TYR A 17 -10.56 -0.35 -17.87
C TYR A 17 -12.03 0.02 -18.11
N VAL A 18 -12.45 1.21 -17.70
CA VAL A 18 -13.83 1.69 -17.92
C VAL A 18 -14.18 1.73 -19.41
N ALA A 19 -13.31 2.31 -20.22
CA ALA A 19 -13.52 2.43 -21.65
C ALA A 19 -13.62 1.09 -22.37
N LYS A 20 -12.89 0.08 -21.89
CA LYS A 20 -12.79 -1.24 -22.51
C LYS A 20 -13.89 -2.21 -22.05
N GLU A 21 -14.17 -2.24 -20.75
CA GLU A 21 -14.97 -3.29 -20.12
C GLU A 21 -16.39 -2.84 -19.73
N LEU A 22 -16.65 -1.53 -19.66
CA LEU A 22 -17.91 -0.99 -19.19
C LEU A 22 -18.61 -0.15 -20.28
N ASP A 23 -19.92 -0.36 -20.38
CA ASP A 23 -20.79 0.33 -21.34
C ASP A 23 -21.93 1.00 -20.57
N PRO A 24 -22.07 2.34 -20.60
CA PRO A 24 -23.15 3.05 -19.89
C PRO A 24 -24.55 2.60 -20.27
N ALA A 25 -24.74 2.10 -21.51
CA ALA A 25 -26.03 1.60 -21.97
C ALA A 25 -26.41 0.26 -21.31
N LYS A 26 -25.42 -0.57 -20.99
CA LYS A 26 -25.61 -1.90 -20.38
C LYS A 26 -25.47 -1.86 -18.87
N HIS A 27 -24.49 -1.12 -18.35
CA HIS A 27 -24.17 -1.05 -16.93
C HIS A 27 -24.86 0.16 -16.27
N LYS A 28 -26.18 0.11 -16.18
CA LYS A 28 -27.03 1.21 -15.69
C LYS A 28 -26.68 1.62 -14.26
N LYS A 29 -26.28 0.64 -13.43
CA LYS A 29 -25.97 0.84 -12.00
C LYS A 29 -24.58 0.25 -11.71
N VAL A 30 -23.67 1.08 -11.23
CA VAL A 30 -22.33 0.67 -10.84
C VAL A 30 -22.08 1.07 -9.40
N ALA A 31 -21.67 0.11 -8.57
CA ALA A 31 -21.22 0.36 -7.22
C ALA A 31 -19.75 -0.06 -7.08
N MET A 32 -18.94 0.76 -6.42
CA MET A 32 -17.52 0.49 -6.28
C MET A 32 -17.04 0.75 -4.85
N PHE A 33 -15.92 0.15 -4.52
CA PHE A 33 -15.25 0.40 -3.24
C PHE A 33 -13.73 0.39 -3.41
N CYS A 34 -13.04 1.00 -2.47
CA CYS A 34 -11.61 0.87 -2.27
C CYS A 34 -11.31 0.82 -0.77
N THR A 35 -10.08 0.83 -0.36
CA THR A 35 -9.69 0.71 1.05
C THR A 35 -10.33 1.77 1.93
N GLY A 36 -10.17 3.07 1.61
CA GLY A 36 -10.67 4.18 2.42
C GLY A 36 -11.61 5.16 1.69
N GLY A 37 -12.14 4.82 0.51
CA GLY A 37 -13.12 5.64 -0.24
C GLY A 37 -12.51 6.68 -1.19
N ILE A 38 -11.33 7.24 -0.94
CA ILE A 38 -10.75 8.40 -1.68
C ILE A 38 -10.61 8.15 -3.19
N ARG A 39 -10.17 6.97 -3.60
CA ARG A 39 -10.07 6.61 -5.02
C ARG A 39 -11.45 6.54 -5.68
N CYS A 40 -12.44 6.08 -4.94
CA CYS A 40 -13.81 5.95 -5.42
C CYS A 40 -14.48 7.28 -5.69
N GLU A 41 -14.21 8.32 -4.93
CA GLU A 41 -14.71 9.68 -5.20
C GLU A 41 -14.29 10.15 -6.60
N LYS A 42 -13.00 10.01 -6.93
CA LYS A 42 -12.47 10.34 -8.25
C LYS A 42 -13.05 9.46 -9.36
N SER A 43 -13.16 8.15 -9.10
CA SER A 43 -13.73 7.19 -10.06
C SER A 43 -15.19 7.49 -10.34
N THR A 44 -15.98 7.83 -9.32
CA THR A 44 -17.40 8.17 -9.46
C THR A 44 -17.59 9.43 -10.33
N ALA A 45 -16.80 10.48 -10.07
CA ALA A 45 -16.82 11.70 -10.89
C ALA A 45 -16.50 11.38 -12.36
N TYR A 46 -15.40 10.67 -12.60
CA TYR A 46 -15.00 10.26 -13.94
C TYR A 46 -16.08 9.44 -14.66
N MET A 47 -16.65 8.42 -14.02
CA MET A 47 -17.67 7.59 -14.65
C MET A 47 -18.94 8.38 -15.01
N ARG A 48 -19.35 9.34 -14.17
CA ARG A 48 -20.47 10.24 -14.50
C ARG A 48 -20.18 11.09 -15.74
N GLU A 49 -18.96 11.59 -15.89
CA GLU A 49 -18.51 12.30 -17.10
C GLU A 49 -18.52 11.40 -18.34
N GLN A 50 -18.33 10.09 -18.18
CA GLN A 50 -18.42 9.10 -19.25
C GLN A 50 -19.87 8.64 -19.54
N GLY A 51 -20.88 9.24 -18.91
CA GLY A 51 -22.29 8.99 -19.20
C GLY A 51 -22.94 7.87 -18.39
N PHE A 52 -22.31 7.39 -17.31
CA PHE A 52 -22.94 6.47 -16.38
C PHE A 52 -23.89 7.22 -15.44
N GLU A 53 -25.16 6.82 -15.38
CA GLU A 53 -26.20 7.53 -14.64
C GLU A 53 -26.18 7.23 -13.14
N GLU A 54 -26.21 5.95 -12.77
CA GLU A 54 -26.24 5.48 -11.39
C GLU A 54 -24.87 4.95 -10.95
N VAL A 55 -24.05 5.84 -10.41
CA VAL A 55 -22.72 5.51 -9.92
C VAL A 55 -22.64 5.76 -8.42
N TYR A 56 -22.34 4.71 -7.68
CA TYR A 56 -22.27 4.70 -6.23
C TYR A 56 -20.87 4.27 -5.76
N HIS A 57 -20.51 4.69 -4.56
CA HIS A 57 -19.34 4.13 -3.89
C HIS A 57 -19.62 3.93 -2.39
N LEU A 58 -18.88 2.99 -1.81
CA LEU A 58 -18.99 2.67 -0.40
C LEU A 58 -18.36 3.80 0.43
N GLU A 59 -19.17 4.46 1.27
CA GLU A 59 -18.72 5.55 2.14
C GLU A 59 -17.68 5.05 3.13
N GLY A 60 -16.54 5.76 3.23
CA GLY A 60 -15.42 5.35 4.07
C GLY A 60 -14.68 4.09 3.58
N GLY A 61 -15.10 3.54 2.43
CA GLY A 61 -14.49 2.36 1.83
C GLY A 61 -14.72 1.08 2.62
N ILE A 62 -13.91 0.06 2.30
CA ILE A 62 -14.05 -1.25 2.92
C ILE A 62 -13.66 -1.25 4.40
N LEU A 63 -12.78 -0.36 4.84
CA LEU A 63 -12.40 -0.29 6.26
C LEU A 63 -13.58 0.11 7.14
N LYS A 64 -14.34 1.15 6.75
CA LYS A 64 -15.55 1.56 7.48
C LYS A 64 -16.61 0.46 7.45
N TYR A 65 -16.75 -0.25 6.33
CA TYR A 65 -17.65 -1.40 6.23
C TYR A 65 -17.29 -2.51 7.23
N LEU A 66 -16.00 -2.85 7.35
CA LEU A 66 -15.53 -3.87 8.30
C LEU A 66 -15.69 -3.43 9.77
N GLU A 67 -15.65 -2.12 10.04
CA GLU A 67 -15.88 -1.55 11.37
C GLU A 67 -17.36 -1.61 11.77
N GLU A 68 -18.27 -1.30 10.83
CA GLU A 68 -19.69 -1.11 11.12
C GLU A 68 -20.54 -2.39 10.95
N ILE A 69 -20.14 -3.30 10.05
CA ILE A 69 -20.93 -4.49 9.72
C ILE A 69 -20.43 -5.70 10.50
N PRO A 70 -21.28 -6.34 11.31
CA PRO A 70 -20.92 -7.55 12.03
C PRO A 70 -20.48 -8.68 11.09
N VAL A 71 -19.59 -9.57 11.58
CA VAL A 71 -19.08 -10.72 10.81
C VAL A 71 -20.21 -11.58 10.24
N SER A 72 -21.29 -11.78 10.99
CA SER A 72 -22.46 -12.57 10.59
C SER A 72 -23.17 -12.04 9.34
N ASP A 73 -23.16 -10.73 9.15
CA ASP A 73 -23.89 -10.02 8.10
C ASP A 73 -22.97 -9.57 6.97
N SER A 74 -21.65 -9.77 7.15
CA SER A 74 -20.66 -9.30 6.21
C SER A 74 -20.60 -10.14 4.94
N MET A 75 -20.53 -9.47 3.81
CA MET A 75 -20.28 -10.08 2.50
C MET A 75 -18.77 -10.08 2.14
N TRP A 76 -17.91 -9.55 3.02
CA TRP A 76 -16.45 -9.56 2.81
C TRP A 76 -15.87 -10.93 3.16
N GLN A 77 -14.89 -11.36 2.39
CA GLN A 77 -14.15 -12.61 2.61
C GLN A 77 -12.65 -12.34 2.52
N GLY A 78 -11.88 -12.90 3.46
CA GLY A 78 -10.42 -12.74 3.53
C GLY A 78 -9.98 -11.42 4.16
N ASP A 79 -8.70 -11.11 4.00
CA ASP A 79 -8.08 -9.91 4.56
C ASP A 79 -8.19 -8.71 3.60
N CYS A 80 -8.24 -7.52 4.17
CA CYS A 80 -8.19 -6.27 3.42
C CYS A 80 -6.77 -5.72 3.41
N PHE A 81 -6.21 -5.47 2.22
CA PHE A 81 -4.91 -4.83 2.08
C PHE A 81 -4.97 -3.35 2.47
N VAL A 82 -4.03 -2.94 3.32
CA VAL A 82 -3.90 -1.56 3.82
C VAL A 82 -2.48 -1.05 3.67
N PHE A 83 -2.32 0.28 3.58
CA PHE A 83 -1.01 0.91 3.29
C PHE A 83 -0.37 1.57 4.52
N VAL A 84 -0.87 1.30 5.74
CA VAL A 84 -0.41 2.03 6.93
C VAL A 84 0.49 1.14 7.80
N PHE A 85 0.13 0.86 9.03
CA PHE A 85 0.96 0.10 9.99
C PHE A 85 0.93 -1.41 9.75
N PHE A 86 -0.13 -1.92 9.13
CA PHE A 86 -0.30 -3.33 8.78
C PHE A 86 -0.37 -3.46 7.27
N VAL A 87 0.01 -4.63 6.78
CA VAL A 87 -0.08 -4.97 5.36
C VAL A 87 -1.50 -5.38 5.00
N SER A 88 -2.14 -6.12 5.90
CA SER A 88 -3.54 -6.50 5.80
C SER A 88 -4.22 -6.45 7.17
N VAL A 89 -5.53 -6.31 7.15
CA VAL A 89 -6.38 -6.46 8.32
C VAL A 89 -7.46 -7.49 8.04
N ASN A 90 -7.81 -8.26 9.06
CA ASN A 90 -8.95 -9.18 9.03
C ASN A 90 -10.27 -8.40 9.22
N HIS A 91 -11.39 -9.11 9.32
CA HIS A 91 -12.71 -8.49 9.51
C HIS A 91 -12.83 -7.70 10.85
N ASN A 92 -12.08 -8.07 11.88
CA ASN A 92 -12.07 -7.37 13.17
C ASN A 92 -11.08 -6.19 13.19
N LEU A 93 -10.52 -5.80 12.04
CA LEU A 93 -9.49 -4.76 11.89
C LEU A 93 -8.17 -5.08 12.64
N GLU A 94 -7.97 -6.34 13.01
CA GLU A 94 -6.72 -6.83 13.57
C GLU A 94 -5.71 -7.13 12.45
N LYS A 95 -4.41 -7.20 12.79
CA LYS A 95 -3.36 -7.58 11.84
C LYS A 95 -3.71 -8.90 11.15
N GLY A 96 -3.77 -8.89 9.83
CA GLY A 96 -4.00 -10.07 9.00
C GLY A 96 -2.74 -10.94 8.83
N ASN A 97 -2.86 -11.94 7.96
CA ASN A 97 -1.85 -13.00 7.79
C ASN A 97 -0.81 -12.68 6.70
N TYR A 98 -0.81 -11.46 6.16
CA TYR A 98 0.10 -11.07 5.09
C TYR A 98 1.23 -10.19 5.64
N GLU A 99 2.42 -10.39 5.07
CA GLU A 99 3.56 -9.50 5.21
C GLU A 99 3.80 -8.73 3.88
N GLN A 100 4.64 -7.72 3.89
CA GLN A 100 4.94 -6.95 2.69
C GLN A 100 6.29 -7.35 2.10
N CYS A 101 6.33 -7.60 0.81
CA CYS A 101 7.59 -7.62 0.09
C CYS A 101 8.17 -6.21 0.00
N PHE A 102 9.31 -5.95 0.63
CA PHE A 102 9.94 -4.63 0.62
C PHE A 102 10.58 -4.24 -0.72
N ALA A 103 10.65 -5.16 -1.68
CA ALA A 103 11.05 -4.86 -3.06
C ALA A 103 9.88 -4.32 -3.89
N CYS A 104 8.86 -5.13 -4.16
CA CYS A 104 7.75 -4.79 -5.04
C CYS A 104 6.51 -4.22 -4.32
N ARG A 105 6.49 -4.23 -3.00
CA ARG A 105 5.39 -3.77 -2.14
C ARG A 105 4.11 -4.63 -2.17
N MET A 106 4.13 -5.75 -2.89
CA MET A 106 3.02 -6.69 -2.87
C MET A 106 2.88 -7.39 -1.51
N PRO A 107 1.66 -7.71 -1.09
CA PRO A 107 1.44 -8.60 0.06
C PRO A 107 1.97 -9.99 -0.28
N ILE A 108 2.57 -10.64 0.70
CA ILE A 108 3.12 -11.99 0.61
C ILE A 108 2.64 -12.82 1.79
N THR A 109 2.42 -14.10 1.52
CA THR A 109 2.03 -15.09 2.52
C THR A 109 3.25 -15.66 3.24
N ILE A 110 3.00 -16.46 4.29
CA ILE A 110 4.06 -17.23 4.95
C ILE A 110 4.69 -18.24 3.96
N ASP A 111 3.88 -18.83 3.09
CA ASP A 111 4.37 -19.78 2.06
C ASP A 111 5.26 -19.07 1.03
N ASP A 112 4.89 -17.86 0.61
CA ASP A 112 5.74 -17.02 -0.25
C ASP A 112 7.10 -16.74 0.40
N MET A 113 7.12 -16.52 1.72
CA MET A 113 8.36 -16.28 2.47
C MET A 113 9.24 -17.53 2.66
N GLN A 114 8.66 -18.72 2.54
CA GLN A 114 9.41 -19.99 2.54
C GLN A 114 9.95 -20.36 1.15
N SER A 115 9.48 -19.68 0.10
CA SER A 115 9.92 -19.91 -1.27
C SER A 115 11.41 -19.57 -1.46
N PRO A 116 12.16 -20.34 -2.26
CA PRO A 116 13.53 -19.98 -2.67
C PRO A 116 13.65 -18.63 -3.40
N ALA A 117 12.53 -18.15 -3.96
CA ALA A 117 12.43 -16.85 -4.62
C ALA A 117 12.34 -15.67 -3.61
N TYR A 118 12.14 -15.96 -2.33
CA TYR A 118 12.07 -14.92 -1.30
C TYR A 118 13.44 -14.61 -0.73
N ILE A 119 13.88 -13.38 -0.94
CA ILE A 119 15.06 -12.82 -0.28
C ILE A 119 14.59 -11.52 0.37
N LYS A 120 14.64 -11.46 1.71
CA LYS A 120 14.16 -10.32 2.48
C LYS A 120 14.74 -9.00 1.97
N GLY A 121 13.87 -8.07 1.64
CA GLY A 121 14.25 -6.76 1.13
C GLY A 121 14.64 -6.72 -0.35
N GLU A 122 14.85 -7.85 -1.02
CA GLU A 122 15.33 -7.95 -2.40
C GLU A 122 14.30 -8.50 -3.38
N SER A 123 13.63 -9.60 -3.05
CA SER A 123 12.70 -10.29 -3.95
C SER A 123 11.62 -11.10 -3.24
N CYS A 124 10.57 -11.45 -3.97
CA CYS A 124 9.57 -12.45 -3.61
C CYS A 124 9.12 -13.19 -4.88
N PRO A 125 8.30 -14.28 -4.78
CA PRO A 125 7.80 -14.99 -5.94
C PRO A 125 7.10 -14.12 -7.00
N HIS A 126 6.52 -12.98 -6.60
CA HIS A 126 5.83 -12.06 -7.52
C HIS A 126 6.76 -11.12 -8.31
N CYS A 127 8.01 -10.93 -7.86
CA CYS A 127 8.90 -9.93 -8.44
C CYS A 127 10.32 -10.41 -8.78
N ILE A 128 10.68 -11.65 -8.48
CA ILE A 128 12.04 -12.15 -8.69
C ILE A 128 12.49 -12.03 -10.15
N ASP A 129 11.59 -12.27 -11.09
CA ASP A 129 11.85 -12.24 -12.54
C ASP A 129 11.53 -10.86 -13.17
N LYS A 130 10.94 -9.93 -12.41
CA LYS A 130 10.57 -8.60 -12.90
C LYS A 130 11.61 -7.52 -12.59
N ALA A 131 12.39 -7.70 -11.55
CA ALA A 131 13.37 -6.72 -11.11
C ALA A 131 14.71 -6.92 -11.86
N THR A 132 15.28 -5.82 -12.36
CA THR A 132 16.63 -5.84 -12.96
C THR A 132 17.70 -6.04 -11.89
N ASP A 133 18.91 -6.46 -12.29
CA ASP A 133 20.02 -6.65 -11.36
C ASP A 133 20.41 -5.36 -10.63
N GLU A 134 20.31 -4.22 -11.31
CA GLU A 134 20.52 -2.90 -10.71
C GLU A 134 19.46 -2.55 -9.66
N GLN A 135 18.20 -2.92 -9.90
CA GLN A 135 17.13 -2.75 -8.93
C GLN A 135 17.34 -3.65 -7.71
N LYS A 136 17.71 -4.92 -7.93
CA LYS A 136 18.05 -5.87 -6.86
C LYS A 136 19.22 -5.38 -6.01
N ALA A 137 20.28 -4.82 -6.65
CA ALA A 137 21.41 -4.24 -5.94
C ALA A 137 20.99 -3.07 -5.04
N ARG A 138 20.12 -2.16 -5.53
CA ARG A 138 19.57 -1.05 -4.73
C ARG A 138 18.69 -1.53 -3.59
N PHE A 139 17.94 -2.60 -3.78
CA PHE A 139 17.10 -3.19 -2.72
C PHE A 139 17.96 -3.81 -1.62
N ARG A 140 19.01 -4.54 -1.98
CA ARG A 140 20.01 -5.08 -1.03
C ARG A 140 20.68 -3.99 -0.21
N GLU A 141 21.14 -2.93 -0.87
CA GLU A 141 21.77 -1.80 -0.18
C GLU A 141 20.82 -1.14 0.80
N ARG A 142 19.57 -0.92 0.42
CA ARG A 142 18.54 -0.39 1.33
C ARG A 142 18.34 -1.28 2.54
N GLU A 143 18.19 -2.59 2.36
CA GLU A 143 18.03 -3.55 3.45
C GLU A 143 19.25 -3.55 4.37
N HIS A 144 20.45 -3.50 3.80
CA HIS A 144 21.71 -3.40 4.55
C HIS A 144 21.74 -2.13 5.42
N GLN A 145 21.38 -0.98 4.86
CA GLN A 145 21.31 0.28 5.61
C GLN A 145 20.26 0.25 6.72
N MET A 146 19.11 -0.41 6.47
CA MET A 146 18.09 -0.62 7.51
C MET A 146 18.62 -1.48 8.67
N GLN A 147 19.35 -2.54 8.37
CA GLN A 147 19.95 -3.40 9.39
C GLN A 147 21.05 -2.68 10.18
N LEU A 148 21.86 -1.85 9.53
CA LEU A 148 22.86 -1.01 10.21
C LEU A 148 22.20 0.02 11.14
N ALA A 149 21.14 0.70 10.70
CA ALA A 149 20.38 1.63 11.52
C ALA A 149 19.79 0.92 12.76
N LYS A 150 19.19 -0.26 12.55
CA LYS A 150 18.66 -1.08 13.66
C LYS A 150 19.73 -1.49 14.66
N LYS A 151 20.92 -1.88 14.19
CA LYS A 151 22.06 -2.24 15.09
C LYS A 151 22.56 -1.04 15.92
N ARG A 152 22.43 0.18 15.36
CA ARG A 152 22.80 1.43 16.05
C ARG A 152 21.72 1.95 16.98
N GLY A 153 20.52 1.35 17.00
CA GLY A 153 19.35 1.88 17.72
C GLY A 153 18.80 3.15 17.11
N GLU A 154 19.12 3.45 15.85
CA GLU A 154 18.64 4.63 15.12
C GLU A 154 17.32 4.32 14.43
N ALA A 155 16.40 5.29 14.42
CA ALA A 155 15.21 5.21 13.59
C ALA A 155 15.61 5.25 12.11
N HIS A 156 15.07 4.30 11.31
CA HIS A 156 15.31 4.29 9.87
C HIS A 156 14.61 5.49 9.19
N ILE A 157 15.23 6.01 8.12
CA ILE A 157 14.66 7.05 7.25
C ILE A 157 13.26 6.62 6.80
N GLY A 158 12.23 7.26 7.34
CA GLY A 158 10.81 6.92 7.07
C GLY A 158 9.94 6.80 8.32
N SER A 159 10.53 6.57 9.51
CA SER A 159 9.86 6.74 10.79
C SER A 159 10.42 8.03 11.44
N ASP A 160 9.59 9.00 11.71
CA ASP A 160 9.88 10.22 12.46
C ASP A 160 11.09 11.04 11.94
N VAL A 161 11.17 11.19 10.62
CA VAL A 161 12.29 11.86 9.92
C VAL A 161 12.50 13.29 10.42
N ILE A 162 11.44 13.97 10.87
CA ILE A 162 11.50 15.38 11.32
C ILE A 162 12.38 15.50 12.55
N ASP A 163 12.16 14.71 13.58
CA ASP A 163 12.91 14.73 14.83
C ASP A 163 14.40 14.39 14.65
N VAL A 164 14.70 13.44 13.77
CA VAL A 164 16.09 13.04 13.48
C VAL A 164 16.82 14.13 12.70
N ILE A 165 16.16 14.79 11.76
CA ILE A 165 16.74 15.92 11.01
C ILE A 165 16.97 17.10 11.93
N GLU A 166 16.04 17.42 12.83
CA GLU A 166 16.19 18.54 13.78
C GLU A 166 17.30 18.27 14.78
N LYS A 167 17.40 17.07 15.35
CA LYS A 167 18.51 16.68 16.23
C LYS A 167 19.87 16.78 15.53
N ARG A 168 19.98 16.32 14.27
CA ARG A 168 21.22 16.43 13.48
C ARG A 168 21.57 17.88 13.14
N LYS A 169 20.58 18.73 12.83
CA LYS A 169 20.80 20.17 12.62
C LYS A 169 21.28 20.85 13.88
N ALA A 170 20.64 20.58 15.02
CA ALA A 170 21.03 21.14 16.32
C ALA A 170 22.47 20.75 16.71
N ALA A 171 22.81 19.46 16.59
CA ALA A 171 24.17 18.97 16.84
C ALA A 171 25.23 19.63 15.94
N LYS A 172 24.88 19.85 14.66
CA LYS A 172 25.80 20.50 13.71
C LYS A 172 26.00 22.01 14.01
N ILE A 173 24.96 22.68 14.48
CA ILE A 173 25.03 24.08 14.91
C ILE A 173 25.89 24.20 16.18
N GLU A 174 25.69 23.31 17.14
CA GLU A 174 26.47 23.29 18.40
C GLU A 174 27.95 23.01 18.14
N ALA A 175 28.26 22.01 17.30
CA ALA A 175 29.65 21.73 16.90
C ALA A 175 30.34 22.94 16.21
N ARG A 176 29.61 23.71 15.40
CA ARG A 176 30.13 24.94 14.79
C ARG A 176 30.42 26.02 15.85
N ARG A 177 29.49 26.25 16.79
CA ARG A 177 29.69 27.21 17.88
C ARG A 177 30.92 26.89 18.73
N GLN A 178 31.11 25.60 19.02
CA GLN A 178 32.28 25.15 19.78
C GLN A 178 33.57 25.31 19.00
N ALA A 179 33.56 25.12 17.67
CA ALA A 179 34.75 25.35 16.83
C ALA A 179 35.08 26.85 16.61
N GLU A 180 34.08 27.72 16.69
CA GLU A 180 34.28 29.20 16.60
C GLU A 180 34.68 29.83 17.93
N ALA A 181 34.53 29.13 19.05
CA ALA A 181 34.89 29.59 20.40
C ALA A 181 36.24 29.04 20.88
N ALA A 182 36.92 28.20 20.11
CA ALA A 182 38.23 27.62 20.39
C ALA A 182 39.35 28.29 19.56
#